data_f16de51a6172ac4537b06d7716c4d8ee
#
_entry.id   f16de51a6172ac4537b06d7716c4d8ee
#
_cell.length_a   1.000
_cell.length_b   1.000
_cell.length_c   1.000
_cell.angle_alpha   90.00
_cell.angle_beta   90.00
_cell.angle_gamma   90.00
#
_symmetry.space_group_name_H-M   'P 1'
#
loop_
_entity.id
_entity.type
_entity.pdbx_description
1 polymer ?
#
loop_
_entity_poly.entity_id
_entity_poly.type
_entity_poly.pdbx_seq_one_letter_code
_entity_poly.pdbx_strand_id
1 'polypeptide(L)'
;MKRPRHILLASSLLTLLAAACSKDDLVPEATQPTDGADGLVEMTFTATAAPATRTTLGEKGADGEYPVLWTSGDEIVVMPAYGRFDKSELEEMKFTTSIEGGTAATATFTGRTQPSENGYIAFYPADKLVEYSGQYLNYFVDFTIPTEQRAIAGNFESGIAPAYATTGQEGGDLEFEPMCGLVKFSLAGDVGNIKSVRFEAGGQVLSGTYSCNLWFSTSYITGFESSESHVILTGPFVAGKDYYMVVAPCSLSGGFSFTFTRDDDSIHVKNGKIEDGYISGRYMGNFGTIDLSDATFVIPSETDITDMAFIQIVEEAAGISLTRNDVGTVSLTKENLAEMASVAELNIAEKGLTDLSALKYFTGLQTLNCSRNSLTELDVSALTKLESLSCYLNKLTALDVSNQTLLKDLDCSDNQLTALDVSNQTGLTDLDCSENQLTALNVSKLTGLTDLDCSENQLTALDVSNLTGLKKLDCSYNQLTALDVSKMTGLTDLDCSENQLTKLDVSNQTLLKDLDCAHNQLTALDVSNLTGLEKLDCADNQLPALDLNGLPALKNLDCSENRMSSLDISEFLNLYRVKCGKQTADGVTSRTLTLTLTAVQKAGGVFDASSEYNVDVNLNVVGQ
;
A
#
# COMPACT_ATOMS: atom_id res chain seq x y z
N MET A 1 -38.67 24.52 12.93
CA MET A 1 -39.71 24.25 13.95
C MET A 1 -39.25 23.09 14.82
N LYS A 2 -39.07 23.40 16.08
CA LYS A 2 -39.18 22.60 17.31
C LYS A 2 -38.67 21.16 17.37
N ARG A 3 -37.59 21.00 18.14
CA ARG A 3 -37.32 19.86 19.04
C ARG A 3 -38.45 19.71 20.09
N PRO A 4 -38.61 18.57 20.80
CA PRO A 4 -37.85 18.43 22.03
C PRO A 4 -37.31 17.01 22.38
N ARG A 5 -36.35 17.08 23.26
CA ARG A 5 -35.78 16.15 24.23
C ARG A 5 -36.82 15.41 25.06
N HIS A 6 -36.49 14.19 25.53
CA HIS A 6 -36.64 13.83 26.93
C HIS A 6 -35.66 12.75 27.37
N ILE A 7 -34.97 13.07 28.44
CA ILE A 7 -34.17 12.27 29.37
C ILE A 7 -35.12 11.60 30.33
N LEU A 8 -34.86 10.37 30.76
CA LEU A 8 -35.17 9.94 32.14
C LEU A 8 -34.31 8.76 32.57
N LEU A 9 -33.57 9.01 33.62
CA LEU A 9 -32.93 8.06 34.54
C LEU A 9 -33.99 7.28 35.32
N ALA A 10 -33.70 6.04 35.69
CA ALA A 10 -34.07 5.51 37.00
C ALA A 10 -33.16 4.33 37.37
N SER A 11 -32.61 4.48 38.53
CA SER A 11 -31.73 3.64 39.31
C SER A 11 -32.51 2.67 40.22
N SER A 12 -31.78 1.63 40.65
CA SER A 12 -31.90 0.86 41.91
C SER A 12 -32.93 -0.27 41.95
N LEU A 13 -32.63 -1.45 42.37
CA LEU A 13 -32.30 -1.89 43.72
C LEU A 13 -31.98 -3.39 43.81
N LEU A 14 -31.01 -3.70 44.60
CA LEU A 14 -30.60 -4.95 45.21
C LEU A 14 -31.74 -5.85 45.69
N THR A 15 -31.62 -7.18 45.51
CA THR A 15 -31.81 -8.12 46.65
C THR A 15 -31.10 -9.44 46.40
N LEU A 16 -30.35 -9.83 47.39
CA LEU A 16 -29.68 -11.14 47.60
C LEU A 16 -30.71 -12.30 47.61
N LEU A 17 -30.29 -13.43 47.05
CA LEU A 17 -30.58 -14.73 47.68
C LEU A 17 -29.44 -15.69 47.38
N ALA A 18 -28.71 -16.06 48.42
CA ALA A 18 -27.73 -17.12 48.42
C ALA A 18 -28.43 -18.48 48.42
N ALA A 19 -27.98 -19.38 47.59
CA ALA A 19 -28.11 -20.80 47.83
C ALA A 19 -26.85 -21.49 47.33
N ALA A 20 -26.10 -22.02 48.27
CA ALA A 20 -24.91 -22.82 48.04
C ALA A 20 -25.25 -24.14 47.35
N CYS A 21 -24.47 -24.52 46.37
CA CYS A 21 -24.12 -25.92 46.15
C CYS A 21 -22.71 -25.96 45.54
N SER A 22 -21.84 -26.57 46.30
CA SER A 22 -20.49 -26.95 45.96
C SER A 22 -20.47 -27.93 44.80
N LYS A 23 -19.57 -27.69 43.84
CA LYS A 23 -18.70 -28.72 43.28
C LYS A 23 -17.50 -28.08 42.63
N ASP A 24 -16.38 -28.57 43.08
CA ASP A 24 -15.08 -28.33 42.48
C ASP A 24 -15.10 -28.74 41.00
N ASP A 25 -15.02 -27.74 40.11
CA ASP A 25 -14.44 -27.91 38.81
C ASP A 25 -13.20 -27.02 38.77
N LEU A 26 -12.07 -27.72 38.82
CA LEU A 26 -10.73 -27.16 38.71
C LEU A 26 -10.62 -26.43 37.37
N VAL A 27 -10.71 -25.12 37.42
CA VAL A 27 -10.09 -24.27 36.41
C VAL A 27 -8.59 -24.55 36.50
N PRO A 28 -7.89 -24.93 35.44
CA PRO A 28 -6.45 -25.03 35.51
C PRO A 28 -5.91 -23.65 35.87
N GLU A 29 -5.24 -23.56 37.02
CA GLU A 29 -4.42 -22.39 37.36
C GLU A 29 -3.48 -22.12 36.19
N ALA A 30 -3.56 -20.90 35.65
CA ALA A 30 -2.57 -20.40 34.72
C ALA A 30 -1.19 -20.53 35.41
N THR A 31 -0.39 -21.45 34.96
CA THR A 31 1.00 -21.59 35.43
C THR A 31 1.73 -20.28 35.16
N GLN A 32 2.28 -19.68 36.21
CA GLN A 32 3.12 -18.47 36.05
C GLN A 32 4.24 -18.76 35.05
N PRO A 33 4.54 -17.81 34.15
CA PRO A 33 5.55 -18.03 33.11
C PRO A 33 6.94 -18.24 33.74
N THR A 34 7.65 -19.24 33.23
CA THR A 34 9.08 -19.39 33.54
C THR A 34 9.85 -18.55 32.52
N ASP A 35 10.47 -17.47 32.96
CA ASP A 35 11.32 -16.63 32.12
C ASP A 35 12.45 -17.47 31.48
N GLY A 36 12.42 -17.56 30.16
CA GLY A 36 13.57 -18.04 29.37
C GLY A 36 14.65 -16.95 29.27
N ALA A 37 15.89 -17.34 29.02
CA ALA A 37 17.00 -16.39 28.84
C ALA A 37 16.86 -15.45 27.62
N ASP A 38 15.87 -15.68 26.78
CA ASP A 38 15.52 -14.96 25.55
C ASP A 38 14.31 -14.01 25.70
N GLY A 39 13.73 -13.92 26.91
CA GLY A 39 12.57 -13.07 27.20
C GLY A 39 11.23 -13.60 26.70
N LEU A 40 11.19 -14.80 26.11
CA LEU A 40 9.96 -15.46 25.70
C LEU A 40 9.37 -16.32 26.83
N VAL A 41 8.05 -16.31 26.97
CA VAL A 41 7.29 -17.10 27.94
C VAL A 41 6.48 -18.18 27.26
N GLU A 42 6.38 -19.36 27.90
CA GLU A 42 5.53 -20.45 27.41
C GLU A 42 4.07 -20.13 27.72
N MET A 43 3.21 -20.23 26.70
CA MET A 43 1.78 -19.97 26.81
C MET A 43 0.94 -21.03 26.08
N THR A 44 -0.33 -21.05 26.43
CA THR A 44 -1.32 -21.95 25.81
C THR A 44 -2.57 -21.15 25.49
N PHE A 45 -3.06 -21.28 24.26
CA PHE A 45 -4.31 -20.65 23.79
C PHE A 45 -5.27 -21.71 23.29
N THR A 46 -6.56 -21.52 23.54
CA THR A 46 -7.62 -22.27 22.90
C THR A 46 -8.10 -21.49 21.69
N ALA A 47 -8.09 -22.11 20.53
CA ALA A 47 -8.55 -21.50 19.29
C ALA A 47 -9.80 -22.17 18.76
N THR A 48 -10.84 -21.37 18.51
CA THR A 48 -12.05 -21.77 17.79
C THR A 48 -11.98 -21.20 16.38
N ALA A 49 -12.18 -22.04 15.39
CA ALA A 49 -12.23 -21.60 14.01
C ALA A 49 -13.63 -21.03 13.70
N ALA A 50 -13.68 -19.76 13.26
CA ALA A 50 -14.92 -19.17 12.75
C ALA A 50 -15.38 -19.89 11.46
N PRO A 51 -16.67 -19.80 11.06
CA PRO A 51 -17.22 -20.58 9.93
C PRO A 51 -16.50 -20.42 8.58
N ALA A 52 -15.56 -19.51 8.46
CA ALA A 52 -14.82 -19.25 7.22
C ALA A 52 -13.29 -19.27 7.34
N THR A 53 -12.71 -19.56 8.51
CA THR A 53 -11.24 -19.72 8.69
C THR A 53 -10.87 -21.20 8.64
N ARG A 54 -9.81 -21.63 7.85
CA ARG A 54 -9.84 -23.06 7.52
C ARG A 54 -8.49 -23.71 7.36
N THR A 55 -8.36 -24.84 8.02
CA THR A 55 -7.42 -25.88 7.66
C THR A 55 -8.09 -26.98 6.80
N THR A 56 -9.35 -27.31 7.04
CA THR A 56 -10.13 -28.31 6.29
C THR A 56 -11.63 -28.00 6.38
N LEU A 57 -12.36 -28.13 5.26
CA LEU A 57 -13.83 -28.04 5.25
C LEU A 57 -14.45 -29.28 5.88
N GLY A 58 -15.30 -29.07 6.89
CA GLY A 58 -16.21 -30.10 7.39
C GLY A 58 -17.42 -30.32 6.47
N GLU A 59 -18.28 -31.26 6.83
CA GLU A 59 -19.54 -31.46 6.12
C GLU A 59 -20.49 -30.26 6.35
N LYS A 60 -21.28 -29.93 5.33
CA LYS A 60 -22.24 -28.81 5.39
C LYS A 60 -23.25 -29.03 6.53
N GLY A 61 -23.31 -28.07 7.46
CA GLY A 61 -24.26 -28.08 8.56
C GLY A 61 -25.72 -27.84 8.13
N ALA A 62 -26.66 -28.04 9.05
CA ALA A 62 -28.08 -27.80 8.79
C ALA A 62 -28.43 -26.31 8.59
N ASP A 63 -27.57 -25.42 9.06
CA ASP A 63 -27.60 -23.95 8.89
C ASP A 63 -27.11 -23.50 7.50
N GLY A 64 -26.59 -24.42 6.72
CA GLY A 64 -26.04 -24.13 5.38
C GLY A 64 -24.57 -23.73 5.39
N GLU A 65 -23.94 -23.63 6.54
CA GLU A 65 -22.53 -23.29 6.69
C GLU A 65 -21.65 -24.54 6.68
N TYR A 66 -20.38 -24.36 6.30
CA TYR A 66 -19.37 -25.42 6.35
C TYR A 66 -18.49 -25.16 7.57
N PRO A 67 -18.52 -26.04 8.59
CA PRO A 67 -17.66 -25.89 9.75
C PRO A 67 -16.21 -26.03 9.34
N VAL A 68 -15.38 -25.34 10.04
CA VAL A 68 -13.93 -25.39 9.90
C VAL A 68 -13.36 -26.29 10.95
N LEU A 69 -12.34 -27.03 10.57
CA LEU A 69 -11.71 -27.98 11.47
C LEU A 69 -10.19 -27.75 11.47
N TRP A 70 -9.63 -27.61 12.67
CA TRP A 70 -8.20 -27.67 12.91
C TRP A 70 -7.68 -29.09 12.66
N THR A 71 -6.46 -29.18 12.15
CA THR A 71 -5.73 -30.45 11.98
C THR A 71 -4.52 -30.51 12.89
N SER A 72 -4.12 -31.72 13.28
CA SER A 72 -2.90 -31.89 14.08
C SER A 72 -1.68 -31.40 13.31
N GLY A 73 -0.87 -30.57 13.95
CA GLY A 73 0.29 -29.94 13.34
C GLY A 73 0.03 -28.59 12.68
N ASP A 74 -1.22 -28.07 12.72
CA ASP A 74 -1.46 -26.67 12.33
C ASP A 74 -0.66 -25.73 13.21
N GLU A 75 -0.11 -24.68 12.60
CA GLU A 75 0.70 -23.67 13.26
C GLU A 75 0.05 -22.29 13.16
N ILE A 76 0.03 -21.60 14.30
CA ILE A 76 -0.31 -20.17 14.38
C ILE A 76 0.90 -19.40 14.91
N VAL A 77 1.02 -18.11 14.56
CA VAL A 77 1.90 -17.18 15.25
C VAL A 77 1.07 -16.40 16.25
N VAL A 78 1.56 -16.28 17.50
CA VAL A 78 0.93 -15.43 18.53
C VAL A 78 1.93 -14.42 19.01
N MET A 79 1.63 -13.14 18.80
CA MET A 79 2.51 -12.03 19.09
C MET A 79 1.82 -10.98 19.96
N PRO A 80 2.57 -10.17 20.74
CA PRO A 80 2.01 -9.03 21.46
C PRO A 80 1.26 -8.09 20.53
N ALA A 81 0.17 -7.51 21.03
CA ALA A 81 -0.63 -6.54 20.27
C ALA A 81 0.13 -5.25 19.92
N TYR A 82 1.25 -4.99 20.61
CA TYR A 82 2.14 -3.86 20.34
C TYR A 82 3.55 -4.36 20.04
N GLY A 83 4.15 -3.85 18.99
CA GLY A 83 5.50 -4.17 18.56
C GLY A 83 5.61 -4.27 17.05
N ARG A 84 6.82 -4.37 16.57
CA ARG A 84 7.16 -4.71 15.21
C ARG A 84 8.03 -5.95 15.24
N PHE A 85 7.67 -6.95 14.49
CA PHE A 85 8.34 -8.25 14.48
C PHE A 85 8.66 -8.64 13.04
N ASP A 86 9.92 -8.91 12.78
CA ASP A 86 10.36 -9.46 11.51
C ASP A 86 10.12 -10.97 11.43
N LYS A 87 10.35 -11.52 10.25
CA LYS A 87 10.12 -12.94 10.00
C LYS A 87 10.90 -13.87 10.94
N SER A 88 12.09 -13.49 11.38
CA SER A 88 12.91 -14.34 12.26
C SER A 88 12.34 -14.36 13.68
N GLU A 89 11.85 -13.23 14.17
CA GLU A 89 11.19 -13.13 15.48
C GLU A 89 9.83 -13.85 15.47
N LEU A 90 9.07 -13.76 14.37
CA LEU A 90 7.80 -14.47 14.20
C LEU A 90 7.98 -15.99 14.19
N GLU A 91 9.08 -16.53 13.65
CA GLU A 91 9.41 -17.95 13.70
C GLU A 91 9.60 -18.47 15.15
N GLU A 92 10.09 -17.63 16.06
CA GLU A 92 10.26 -17.98 17.48
C GLU A 92 8.94 -17.93 18.27
N MET A 93 7.90 -17.28 17.72
CA MET A 93 6.58 -17.11 18.34
C MET A 93 5.51 -18.03 17.72
N LYS A 94 5.92 -19.16 17.15
CA LYS A 94 5.01 -20.17 16.62
C LYS A 94 4.43 -21.05 17.71
N PHE A 95 3.14 -21.34 17.55
CA PHE A 95 2.35 -22.22 18.40
C PHE A 95 1.81 -23.37 17.53
N THR A 96 1.95 -24.56 18.05
CA THR A 96 1.49 -25.76 17.34
C THR A 96 0.38 -26.47 18.10
N THR A 97 -0.47 -27.20 17.38
CA THR A 97 -1.51 -28.01 17.99
C THR A 97 -1.30 -29.49 17.75
N SER A 98 -1.74 -30.30 18.73
CA SER A 98 -1.87 -31.75 18.59
C SER A 98 -3.31 -32.16 18.84
N ILE A 99 -3.95 -32.81 17.86
CA ILE A 99 -5.35 -33.21 17.91
C ILE A 99 -5.43 -34.74 17.79
N GLU A 100 -5.99 -35.42 18.80
CA GLU A 100 -6.28 -36.83 18.71
C GLU A 100 -7.50 -37.07 17.83
N GLY A 101 -7.33 -37.86 16.76
CA GLY A 101 -8.42 -38.20 15.86
C GLY A 101 -8.53 -37.41 14.57
N GLY A 102 -7.54 -36.55 14.28
CA GLY A 102 -7.31 -35.91 12.97
C GLY A 102 -7.80 -34.48 12.82
N THR A 103 -9.03 -34.15 13.22
CA THR A 103 -9.58 -32.77 13.07
C THR A 103 -10.50 -32.39 14.23
N ALA A 104 -10.55 -31.09 14.59
CA ALA A 104 -11.43 -30.55 15.62
C ALA A 104 -11.87 -29.11 15.32
N ALA A 105 -13.10 -28.72 15.75
CA ALA A 105 -13.59 -27.35 15.62
C ALA A 105 -12.88 -26.38 16.57
N THR A 106 -12.43 -26.87 17.72
CA THR A 106 -11.66 -26.14 18.72
C THR A 106 -10.37 -26.89 19.00
N ALA A 107 -9.25 -26.18 19.08
CA ALA A 107 -7.95 -26.77 19.31
C ALA A 107 -7.13 -25.95 20.33
N THR A 108 -6.27 -26.64 21.06
CA THR A 108 -5.32 -26.02 21.98
C THR A 108 -3.97 -25.90 21.30
N PHE A 109 -3.41 -24.70 21.31
CA PHE A 109 -2.11 -24.36 20.76
C PHE A 109 -1.13 -24.03 21.89
N THR A 110 0.05 -24.61 21.85
CA THR A 110 1.12 -24.36 22.82
C THR A 110 2.36 -23.86 22.11
N GLY A 111 3.01 -22.87 22.70
CA GLY A 111 4.22 -22.27 22.15
C GLY A 111 4.77 -21.17 23.05
N ARG A 112 5.63 -20.33 22.51
CA ARG A 112 6.30 -19.26 23.24
C ARG A 112 6.08 -17.92 22.54
N THR A 113 5.86 -16.85 23.34
CA THR A 113 5.73 -15.47 22.86
C THR A 113 6.25 -14.49 23.89
N GLN A 114 6.40 -13.22 23.51
CA GLN A 114 6.75 -12.16 24.46
C GLN A 114 5.55 -11.83 25.36
N PRO A 115 5.75 -11.53 26.66
CA PRO A 115 4.68 -11.10 27.54
C PRO A 115 4.04 -9.79 27.06
N SER A 116 2.71 -9.66 27.16
CA SER A 116 2.01 -8.45 26.74
C SER A 116 0.94 -8.01 27.75
N GLU A 117 1.00 -6.74 28.16
CA GLU A 117 -0.06 -6.09 28.97
C GLU A 117 -1.24 -5.62 28.12
N ASN A 118 -1.11 -5.62 26.79
CA ASN A 118 -2.12 -5.10 25.86
C ASN A 118 -2.85 -6.19 25.07
N GLY A 119 -2.65 -7.46 25.45
CA GLY A 119 -3.22 -8.60 24.75
C GLY A 119 -2.35 -9.11 23.60
N TYR A 120 -2.91 -10.05 22.84
CA TYR A 120 -2.21 -10.75 21.77
C TYR A 120 -3.00 -10.72 20.49
N ILE A 121 -2.26 -10.80 19.36
CA ILE A 121 -2.80 -11.09 18.04
C ILE A 121 -2.28 -12.44 17.59
N ALA A 122 -3.15 -13.28 17.06
CA ALA A 122 -2.81 -14.54 16.44
C ALA A 122 -3.08 -14.49 14.95
N PHE A 123 -2.21 -15.11 14.16
CA PHE A 123 -2.33 -15.22 12.72
C PHE A 123 -2.18 -16.69 12.28
N TYR A 124 -3.01 -17.10 11.33
CA TYR A 124 -2.98 -18.42 10.71
C TYR A 124 -3.02 -18.30 9.17
N PRO A 125 -2.33 -19.15 8.43
CA PRO A 125 -1.27 -20.07 8.88
C PRO A 125 0.03 -19.32 9.15
N ALA A 126 0.83 -19.81 10.10
CA ALA A 126 2.05 -19.16 10.56
C ALA A 126 3.05 -18.85 9.43
N ASP A 127 3.20 -19.73 8.46
CA ASP A 127 4.14 -19.61 7.35
C ASP A 127 3.76 -18.58 6.28
N LYS A 128 2.53 -18.05 6.32
CA LYS A 128 2.03 -17.04 5.38
C LYS A 128 2.16 -15.61 5.92
N LEU A 129 2.42 -15.45 7.21
CA LEU A 129 2.71 -14.14 7.78
C LEU A 129 4.14 -13.71 7.39
N VAL A 130 4.27 -12.53 6.81
CA VAL A 130 5.55 -11.97 6.35
C VAL A 130 6.11 -10.97 7.36
N GLU A 131 5.31 -10.02 7.80
CA GLU A 131 5.69 -8.99 8.78
C GLU A 131 4.47 -8.60 9.63
N TYR A 132 4.73 -8.09 10.84
CA TYR A 132 3.72 -7.53 11.73
C TYR A 132 4.21 -6.25 12.39
N SER A 133 3.33 -5.24 12.42
CA SER A 133 3.56 -3.99 13.15
C SER A 133 2.27 -3.52 13.84
N GLY A 134 2.29 -3.36 15.16
CA GLY A 134 1.15 -2.90 15.96
C GLY A 134 1.47 -1.63 16.74
N GLN A 135 0.71 -0.54 16.53
CA GLN A 135 0.79 0.70 17.29
C GLN A 135 -0.61 1.29 17.51
N TYR A 136 -0.95 1.66 18.76
CA TYR A 136 -2.15 2.41 19.12
C TYR A 136 -3.45 1.94 18.45
N LEU A 137 -3.74 0.62 18.50
CA LEU A 137 -4.93 0.01 17.89
C LEU A 137 -4.92 -0.12 16.36
N ASN A 138 -3.82 0.22 15.70
CA ASN A 138 -3.56 -0.08 14.30
C ASN A 138 -2.62 -1.29 14.22
N TYR A 139 -3.08 -2.35 13.60
CA TYR A 139 -2.32 -3.59 13.42
C TYR A 139 -2.11 -3.81 11.93
N PHE A 140 -0.87 -3.73 11.49
CA PHE A 140 -0.50 -4.02 10.12
C PHE A 140 0.06 -5.43 10.04
N VAL A 141 -0.45 -6.21 9.11
CA VAL A 141 0.04 -7.55 8.81
C VAL A 141 0.27 -7.69 7.32
N ASP A 142 1.41 -8.26 6.96
CA ASP A 142 1.70 -8.68 5.60
C ASP A 142 1.55 -10.20 5.50
N PHE A 143 0.77 -10.64 4.53
CA PHE A 143 0.48 -12.06 4.33
C PHE A 143 0.39 -12.43 2.85
N THR A 144 0.57 -13.71 2.54
CA THR A 144 0.58 -14.19 1.16
C THR A 144 -0.57 -15.16 0.88
N ILE A 145 -1.31 -14.91 -0.22
CA ILE A 145 -2.23 -15.86 -0.84
C ILE A 145 -1.51 -16.44 -2.08
N PRO A 146 -1.26 -17.77 -2.14
CA PRO A 146 -0.56 -18.36 -3.27
C PRO A 146 -1.33 -18.21 -4.59
N THR A 147 -0.64 -17.82 -5.66
CA THR A 147 -1.19 -17.79 -7.02
C THR A 147 -1.48 -19.19 -7.54
N GLU A 148 -0.57 -20.15 -7.29
CA GLU A 148 -0.77 -21.56 -7.61
C GLU A 148 -1.23 -22.32 -6.38
N GLN A 149 -2.33 -23.05 -6.52
CA GLN A 149 -2.96 -23.85 -5.49
C GLN A 149 -3.23 -25.25 -6.01
N ARG A 150 -3.28 -26.22 -5.11
CA ARG A 150 -3.50 -27.61 -5.46
C ARG A 150 -4.99 -27.97 -5.41
N ALA A 151 -5.50 -28.62 -6.46
CA ALA A 151 -6.87 -29.13 -6.49
C ALA A 151 -7.06 -30.33 -5.55
N ILE A 152 -7.96 -30.18 -4.59
CA ILE A 152 -8.36 -31.22 -3.66
C ILE A 152 -9.88 -31.42 -3.76
N ALA A 153 -10.33 -32.57 -4.17
CA ALA A 153 -11.75 -32.85 -4.32
C ALA A 153 -12.51 -32.69 -2.99
N GLY A 154 -13.50 -31.82 -2.96
CA GLY A 154 -14.31 -31.53 -1.79
C GLY A 154 -13.65 -30.57 -0.77
N ASN A 155 -12.44 -30.05 -1.05
CA ASN A 155 -11.70 -29.20 -0.14
C ASN A 155 -10.79 -28.21 -0.90
N PHE A 156 -10.07 -27.38 -0.17
CA PHE A 156 -8.92 -26.61 -0.66
C PHE A 156 -7.63 -27.08 0.03
N GLU A 157 -6.49 -26.65 -0.48
CA GLU A 157 -5.19 -26.96 0.10
C GLU A 157 -5.10 -26.40 1.53
N SER A 158 -4.66 -27.24 2.48
CA SER A 158 -4.49 -26.78 3.87
C SER A 158 -3.39 -25.74 3.98
N GLY A 159 -3.52 -24.81 4.94
CA GLY A 159 -2.50 -23.80 5.21
C GLY A 159 -2.37 -22.71 4.17
N ILE A 160 -3.40 -22.43 3.34
CA ILE A 160 -3.34 -21.34 2.35
C ILE A 160 -4.38 -20.23 2.58
N ALA A 161 -5.29 -20.39 3.54
CA ALA A 161 -6.38 -19.46 3.81
C ALA A 161 -6.06 -18.60 5.05
N PRO A 162 -5.57 -17.35 4.89
CA PRO A 162 -5.17 -16.50 6.00
C PRO A 162 -6.35 -16.10 6.89
N ALA A 163 -6.09 -16.07 8.20
CA ALA A 163 -7.03 -15.64 9.22
C ALA A 163 -6.31 -15.04 10.42
N TYR A 164 -6.98 -14.19 11.18
CA TYR A 164 -6.43 -13.59 12.40
C TYR A 164 -7.43 -13.67 13.56
N ALA A 165 -6.90 -13.58 14.77
CA ALA A 165 -7.68 -13.45 16.00
C ALA A 165 -7.01 -12.47 16.95
N THR A 166 -7.78 -11.89 17.88
CA THR A 166 -7.26 -11.00 18.93
C THR A 166 -7.74 -11.44 20.30
N THR A 167 -6.91 -11.24 21.32
CA THR A 167 -7.29 -11.45 22.72
C THR A 167 -7.23 -10.15 23.51
N GLY A 168 -7.92 -10.10 24.67
CA GLY A 168 -7.75 -9.06 25.68
C GLY A 168 -6.46 -9.23 26.49
N GLN A 169 -6.25 -8.34 27.48
CA GLN A 169 -5.05 -8.27 28.33
C GLN A 169 -4.75 -9.55 29.13
N GLU A 170 -5.76 -10.33 29.50
CA GLU A 170 -5.59 -11.52 30.36
C GLU A 170 -5.42 -12.81 29.54
N GLY A 171 -5.27 -12.72 28.22
CA GLY A 171 -5.38 -13.87 27.34
C GLY A 171 -6.85 -14.26 27.15
N GLY A 172 -7.11 -15.36 26.48
CA GLY A 172 -8.47 -15.86 26.24
C GLY A 172 -8.53 -16.76 25.03
N ASP A 173 -9.75 -17.19 24.71
CA ASP A 173 -9.99 -17.96 23.50
C ASP A 173 -9.75 -17.10 22.25
N LEU A 174 -9.13 -17.71 21.24
CA LEU A 174 -8.88 -17.11 19.95
C LEU A 174 -10.03 -17.46 19.00
N GLU A 175 -10.81 -16.45 18.62
CA GLU A 175 -11.82 -16.59 17.58
C GLU A 175 -11.25 -16.05 16.26
N PHE A 176 -10.93 -16.94 15.32
CA PHE A 176 -10.30 -16.56 14.08
C PHE A 176 -11.29 -16.02 13.05
N GLU A 177 -10.98 -14.83 12.51
CA GLU A 177 -11.71 -14.22 11.39
C GLU A 177 -10.94 -14.40 10.08
N PRO A 178 -11.59 -14.79 8.97
CA PRO A 178 -10.92 -14.99 7.70
C PRO A 178 -10.56 -13.67 7.01
N MET A 179 -9.38 -13.62 6.41
CA MET A 179 -8.88 -12.49 5.64
C MET A 179 -9.03 -12.68 4.13
N CYS A 180 -9.45 -13.87 3.68
CA CYS A 180 -9.58 -14.25 2.27
C CYS A 180 -11.00 -14.73 1.96
N GLY A 181 -11.34 -14.79 0.68
CA GLY A 181 -12.57 -15.35 0.17
C GLY A 181 -12.37 -16.75 -0.43
N LEU A 182 -13.45 -17.43 -0.76
CA LEU A 182 -13.43 -18.73 -1.43
C LEU A 182 -14.24 -18.67 -2.73
N VAL A 183 -13.67 -19.21 -3.81
CA VAL A 183 -14.33 -19.53 -5.06
C VAL A 183 -14.64 -21.03 -5.05
N LYS A 184 -15.92 -21.38 -5.16
CA LYS A 184 -16.38 -22.78 -5.22
C LYS A 184 -16.95 -23.09 -6.59
N PHE A 185 -16.55 -24.19 -7.19
CA PHE A 185 -17.14 -24.72 -8.43
C PHE A 185 -17.06 -26.24 -8.48
N SER A 186 -17.84 -26.85 -9.36
CA SER A 186 -17.67 -28.25 -9.77
C SER A 186 -17.63 -28.34 -11.28
N LEU A 187 -17.10 -29.44 -11.81
CA LEU A 187 -16.96 -29.67 -13.24
C LEU A 187 -17.83 -30.85 -13.68
N ALA A 188 -18.41 -30.73 -14.87
CA ALA A 188 -19.10 -31.84 -15.58
C ALA A 188 -18.53 -31.98 -17.01
N GLY A 189 -18.80 -33.12 -17.64
CA GLY A 189 -18.29 -33.45 -18.97
C GLY A 189 -16.91 -34.12 -18.93
N ASP A 190 -16.11 -33.92 -19.99
CA ASP A 190 -14.77 -34.53 -20.11
C ASP A 190 -13.73 -33.69 -19.37
N VAL A 191 -13.46 -34.05 -18.13
CA VAL A 191 -12.52 -33.34 -17.24
C VAL A 191 -11.20 -34.07 -17.05
N GLY A 192 -11.05 -35.29 -17.63
CA GLY A 192 -9.92 -36.17 -17.35
C GLY A 192 -8.56 -35.65 -17.76
N ASN A 193 -8.52 -34.70 -18.70
CA ASN A 193 -7.30 -34.10 -19.24
C ASN A 193 -7.14 -32.63 -18.85
N ILE A 194 -7.92 -32.13 -17.89
CA ILE A 194 -7.72 -30.77 -17.38
C ILE A 194 -6.55 -30.76 -16.41
N LYS A 195 -5.47 -30.05 -16.75
CA LYS A 195 -4.30 -29.89 -15.88
C LYS A 195 -4.44 -28.71 -14.92
N SER A 196 -5.13 -27.65 -15.33
CA SER A 196 -5.33 -26.47 -14.49
C SER A 196 -6.62 -25.72 -14.80
N VAL A 197 -7.13 -25.01 -13.79
CA VAL A 197 -8.24 -24.05 -13.87
C VAL A 197 -7.75 -22.74 -13.31
N ARG A 198 -7.72 -21.69 -14.14
CA ARG A 198 -7.39 -20.32 -13.75
C ARG A 198 -8.69 -19.53 -13.54
N PHE A 199 -8.78 -18.82 -12.42
CA PHE A 199 -9.86 -17.91 -12.11
C PHE A 199 -9.36 -16.47 -12.08
N GLU A 200 -10.09 -15.57 -12.71
CA GLU A 200 -9.86 -14.14 -12.75
C GLU A 200 -11.17 -13.41 -12.46
N ALA A 201 -11.08 -12.26 -11.77
CA ALA A 201 -12.23 -11.39 -11.51
C ALA A 201 -11.88 -9.95 -11.92
N GLY A 202 -12.54 -9.47 -12.92
CA GLY A 202 -12.43 -8.17 -13.64
C GLY A 202 -11.47 -7.15 -13.03
N GLY A 203 -10.17 -7.28 -13.26
CA GLY A 203 -9.13 -6.37 -12.80
C GLY A 203 -8.89 -6.34 -11.28
N GLN A 204 -9.35 -7.34 -10.56
CA GLN A 204 -9.09 -7.45 -9.13
C GLN A 204 -7.82 -8.26 -8.87
N VAL A 205 -7.03 -7.84 -7.89
CA VAL A 205 -5.92 -8.66 -7.39
C VAL A 205 -6.48 -9.82 -6.58
N LEU A 206 -6.12 -11.05 -6.91
CA LEU A 206 -6.66 -12.26 -6.31
C LEU A 206 -5.65 -13.04 -5.47
N SER A 207 -4.36 -12.87 -5.73
CA SER A 207 -3.27 -13.57 -5.04
C SER A 207 -2.03 -12.68 -4.94
N GLY A 208 -1.05 -13.09 -4.14
CA GLY A 208 0.17 -12.34 -3.90
C GLY A 208 0.36 -11.97 -2.43
N THR A 209 1.26 -11.04 -2.14
CA THR A 209 1.53 -10.54 -0.80
C THR A 209 0.76 -9.24 -0.58
N TYR A 210 0.01 -9.20 0.50
CA TYR A 210 -0.89 -8.11 0.87
C TYR A 210 -0.45 -7.47 2.18
N SER A 211 -0.51 -6.14 2.24
CA SER A 211 -0.49 -5.39 3.49
C SER A 211 -1.92 -5.08 3.94
N CYS A 212 -2.26 -5.43 5.15
CA CYS A 212 -3.60 -5.28 5.70
C CYS A 212 -3.56 -4.56 7.04
N ASN A 213 -4.48 -3.60 7.22
CA ASN A 213 -4.70 -2.97 8.52
C ASN A 213 -5.90 -3.64 9.21
N LEU A 214 -5.65 -4.25 10.36
CA LEU A 214 -6.64 -4.93 11.18
C LEU A 214 -7.20 -3.98 12.23
N TRP A 215 -8.16 -3.13 11.88
CA TRP A 215 -8.80 -2.24 12.85
C TRP A 215 -10.16 -2.80 13.31
N PHE A 216 -10.27 -3.06 14.59
CA PHE A 216 -11.46 -3.34 15.47
C PHE A 216 -12.74 -3.99 14.91
N SER A 217 -12.89 -4.32 13.67
CA SER A 217 -14.01 -5.08 13.08
C SER A 217 -13.99 -5.11 11.56
N THR A 218 -13.04 -4.46 10.93
CA THR A 218 -12.91 -4.44 9.47
C THR A 218 -11.44 -4.49 9.09
N SER A 219 -11.02 -5.58 8.46
CA SER A 219 -9.70 -5.65 7.83
C SER A 219 -9.77 -4.92 6.49
N TYR A 220 -8.84 -3.97 6.28
CA TYR A 220 -8.68 -3.29 4.99
C TYR A 220 -7.32 -3.65 4.40
N ILE A 221 -7.33 -4.11 3.16
CA ILE A 221 -6.09 -4.20 2.37
C ILE A 221 -5.63 -2.77 2.08
N THR A 222 -4.40 -2.44 2.50
CA THR A 222 -3.83 -1.10 2.37
C THR A 222 -2.78 -1.02 1.27
N GLY A 223 -2.26 -2.16 0.81
CA GLY A 223 -1.25 -2.22 -0.23
C GLY A 223 -0.97 -3.65 -0.71
N PHE A 224 -0.12 -3.76 -1.71
CA PHE A 224 0.33 -5.01 -2.30
C PHE A 224 1.84 -4.93 -2.52
N GLU A 225 2.61 -5.91 -2.05
CA GLU A 225 4.03 -6.03 -2.39
C GLU A 225 4.27 -6.87 -3.64
N SER A 226 3.44 -7.93 -3.81
CA SER A 226 3.38 -8.73 -5.02
C SER A 226 1.92 -9.06 -5.29
N SER A 227 1.46 -8.95 -6.51
CA SER A 227 0.04 -9.13 -6.79
C SER A 227 -0.19 -9.71 -8.17
N GLU A 228 -1.12 -10.68 -8.21
CA GLU A 228 -1.58 -11.29 -9.45
C GLU A 228 -3.09 -11.16 -9.54
N SER A 229 -3.59 -10.88 -10.74
CA SER A 229 -5.03 -10.78 -11.02
C SER A 229 -5.73 -12.13 -11.08
N HIS A 230 -5.03 -13.22 -10.80
CA HIS A 230 -5.54 -14.56 -10.95
C HIS A 230 -5.11 -15.53 -9.85
N VAL A 231 -5.84 -16.65 -9.78
CA VAL A 231 -5.46 -17.86 -9.04
C VAL A 231 -5.56 -19.05 -9.96
N ILE A 232 -4.57 -19.91 -9.92
CA ILE A 232 -4.51 -21.16 -10.70
C ILE A 232 -4.67 -22.35 -9.76
N LEU A 233 -5.65 -23.21 -10.03
CA LEU A 233 -5.82 -24.48 -9.36
C LEU A 233 -5.27 -25.58 -10.26
N THR A 234 -4.25 -26.31 -9.79
CA THR A 234 -3.63 -27.40 -10.54
C THR A 234 -4.21 -28.76 -10.14
N GLY A 235 -4.66 -29.53 -11.15
CA GLY A 235 -5.38 -30.81 -10.99
C GLY A 235 -4.56 -31.95 -10.42
N PRO A 236 -5.15 -33.16 -10.22
CA PRO A 236 -6.20 -33.75 -11.08
C PRO A 236 -7.63 -33.34 -10.71
N PHE A 237 -8.49 -33.23 -11.72
CA PHE A 237 -9.91 -32.93 -11.56
C PHE A 237 -10.78 -34.15 -11.83
N VAL A 238 -11.88 -34.26 -11.08
CA VAL A 238 -12.86 -35.33 -11.19
C VAL A 238 -14.25 -34.75 -11.37
N ALA A 239 -14.99 -35.20 -12.37
CA ALA A 239 -16.35 -34.75 -12.62
C ALA A 239 -17.27 -34.93 -11.41
N GLY A 240 -18.13 -33.93 -11.15
CA GLY A 240 -19.10 -33.94 -10.06
C GLY A 240 -18.51 -33.74 -8.66
N LYS A 241 -17.23 -33.42 -8.55
CA LYS A 241 -16.61 -33.00 -7.28
C LYS A 241 -16.52 -31.51 -7.18
N ASP A 242 -16.73 -31.00 -5.97
CA ASP A 242 -16.51 -29.58 -5.65
C ASP A 242 -15.02 -29.29 -5.53
N TYR A 243 -14.59 -28.12 -5.99
CA TYR A 243 -13.26 -27.56 -5.88
C TYR A 243 -13.32 -26.15 -5.34
N TYR A 244 -12.27 -25.73 -4.67
CA TYR A 244 -12.19 -24.45 -3.99
C TYR A 244 -10.86 -23.76 -4.27
N MET A 245 -10.90 -22.45 -4.55
CA MET A 245 -9.73 -21.58 -4.61
C MET A 245 -9.82 -20.55 -3.50
N VAL A 246 -8.70 -20.29 -2.85
CA VAL A 246 -8.55 -19.19 -1.90
C VAL A 246 -8.16 -17.95 -2.68
N VAL A 247 -8.91 -16.87 -2.51
CA VAL A 247 -8.70 -15.60 -3.23
C VAL A 247 -8.75 -14.43 -2.26
N ALA A 248 -8.11 -13.31 -2.62
CA ALA A 248 -8.36 -12.07 -1.92
C ALA A 248 -9.83 -11.65 -2.05
N PRO A 249 -10.36 -10.83 -1.12
CA PRO A 249 -11.68 -10.26 -1.26
C PRO A 249 -11.80 -9.49 -2.57
N CYS A 250 -12.81 -9.81 -3.40
CA CYS A 250 -12.96 -9.22 -4.72
C CYS A 250 -14.42 -9.02 -5.13
N SER A 251 -14.65 -8.05 -6.02
CA SER A 251 -15.94 -7.80 -6.65
C SER A 251 -16.07 -8.62 -7.95
N LEU A 252 -17.24 -9.15 -8.21
CA LEU A 252 -17.58 -9.85 -9.46
C LEU A 252 -18.40 -8.97 -10.44
N SER A 253 -18.69 -7.72 -10.04
CA SER A 253 -19.46 -6.78 -10.86
C SER A 253 -18.72 -6.34 -12.12
N GLY A 254 -17.37 -6.38 -12.12
CA GLY A 254 -16.52 -6.19 -13.29
C GLY A 254 -16.45 -7.40 -14.23
N GLY A 255 -17.10 -8.52 -13.87
CA GLY A 255 -17.02 -9.78 -14.58
C GLY A 255 -15.98 -10.73 -13.98
N PHE A 256 -15.99 -11.96 -14.45
CA PHE A 256 -15.01 -12.99 -14.09
C PHE A 256 -14.81 -13.97 -15.23
N SER A 257 -13.70 -14.69 -15.22
CA SER A 257 -13.43 -15.79 -16.16
C SER A 257 -12.88 -17.02 -15.47
N PHE A 258 -13.21 -18.19 -16.04
CA PHE A 258 -12.53 -19.45 -15.77
C PHE A 258 -11.85 -19.91 -17.07
N THR A 259 -10.53 -20.06 -17.03
CA THR A 259 -9.75 -20.65 -18.12
C THR A 259 -9.37 -22.07 -17.76
N PHE A 260 -9.84 -23.04 -18.53
CA PHE A 260 -9.54 -24.47 -18.38
C PHE A 260 -8.42 -24.81 -19.34
N THR A 261 -7.31 -25.35 -18.83
CA THR A 261 -6.16 -25.76 -19.65
C THR A 261 -5.99 -27.28 -19.59
N ARG A 262 -5.86 -27.93 -20.74
CA ARG A 262 -5.58 -29.35 -20.88
C ARG A 262 -4.09 -29.67 -20.90
N ASP A 263 -3.76 -30.96 -20.84
CA ASP A 263 -2.39 -31.47 -20.87
C ASP A 263 -1.65 -31.11 -22.19
N ASP A 264 -2.37 -30.87 -23.29
CA ASP A 264 -1.86 -30.47 -24.60
C ASP A 264 -1.79 -28.95 -24.79
N ASP A 265 -1.94 -28.18 -23.70
CA ASP A 265 -2.00 -26.73 -23.68
C ASP A 265 -3.20 -26.09 -24.42
N SER A 266 -4.16 -26.89 -24.87
CA SER A 266 -5.41 -26.33 -25.35
C SER A 266 -6.24 -25.73 -24.21
N ILE A 267 -6.91 -24.61 -24.50
CA ILE A 267 -7.72 -23.87 -23.53
C ILE A 267 -9.19 -23.77 -23.93
N HIS A 268 -10.04 -23.63 -22.91
CA HIS A 268 -11.43 -23.16 -23.05
C HIS A 268 -11.70 -22.08 -22.00
N VAL A 269 -12.34 -20.98 -22.40
CA VAL A 269 -12.63 -19.86 -21.50
C VAL A 269 -14.13 -19.74 -21.27
N LYS A 270 -14.52 -19.64 -20.01
CA LYS A 270 -15.89 -19.39 -19.59
C LYS A 270 -16.00 -18.08 -18.86
N ASN A 271 -16.66 -17.10 -19.44
CA ASN A 271 -16.85 -15.79 -18.85
C ASN A 271 -18.22 -15.68 -18.17
N GLY A 272 -18.31 -14.80 -17.18
CA GLY A 272 -19.54 -14.46 -16.50
C GLY A 272 -19.49 -13.11 -15.82
N LYS A 273 -20.65 -12.62 -15.38
CA LYS A 273 -20.79 -11.42 -14.58
C LYS A 273 -21.88 -11.63 -13.54
N ILE A 274 -21.65 -11.14 -12.34
CA ILE A 274 -22.63 -11.14 -11.25
C ILE A 274 -22.72 -9.71 -10.76
N GLU A 275 -23.81 -9.01 -11.06
CA GLU A 275 -24.06 -7.67 -10.53
C GLU A 275 -24.21 -7.77 -9.01
N ASP A 276 -23.55 -6.85 -8.28
CA ASP A 276 -23.46 -6.85 -6.81
C ASP A 276 -22.81 -8.12 -6.18
N GLY A 277 -22.14 -8.96 -6.99
CA GLY A 277 -21.39 -10.10 -6.52
C GLY A 277 -20.11 -9.67 -5.80
N TYR A 278 -19.89 -10.23 -4.59
CA TYR A 278 -18.67 -10.00 -3.82
C TYR A 278 -18.20 -11.27 -3.13
N ILE A 279 -16.91 -11.53 -3.17
CA ILE A 279 -16.26 -12.64 -2.48
C ILE A 279 -15.43 -12.05 -1.33
N SER A 280 -15.65 -12.54 -0.11
CA SER A 280 -14.90 -12.12 1.08
C SER A 280 -14.82 -13.24 2.11
N GLY A 281 -14.14 -12.99 3.23
CA GLY A 281 -14.03 -13.96 4.30
C GLY A 281 -15.36 -14.51 4.83
N ARG A 282 -16.45 -13.76 4.69
CA ARG A 282 -17.81 -14.17 5.11
C ARG A 282 -18.68 -14.66 3.95
N TYR A 283 -18.28 -14.44 2.69
CA TYR A 283 -19.07 -14.76 1.51
C TYR A 283 -18.26 -15.58 0.51
N MET A 284 -18.74 -16.79 0.22
CA MET A 284 -18.15 -17.67 -0.78
C MET A 284 -18.82 -17.46 -2.14
N GLY A 285 -18.04 -17.23 -3.18
CA GLY A 285 -18.50 -17.28 -4.56
C GLY A 285 -18.80 -18.72 -4.97
N ASN A 286 -20.08 -19.10 -5.09
CA ASN A 286 -20.47 -20.42 -5.54
C ASN A 286 -20.95 -20.35 -7.00
N PHE A 287 -20.12 -20.87 -7.90
CA PHE A 287 -20.35 -20.84 -9.36
C PHE A 287 -21.10 -22.08 -9.87
N GLY A 288 -21.46 -23.01 -8.96
CA GLY A 288 -22.19 -24.22 -9.33
C GLY A 288 -21.37 -25.19 -10.18
N THR A 289 -22.08 -25.94 -11.04
CA THR A 289 -21.44 -26.89 -11.97
C THR A 289 -21.14 -26.21 -13.30
N ILE A 290 -19.87 -26.22 -13.69
CA ILE A 290 -19.43 -25.75 -15.01
C ILE A 290 -19.38 -26.99 -15.92
N ASP A 291 -20.28 -27.03 -16.90
CA ASP A 291 -20.37 -28.13 -17.86
C ASP A 291 -19.42 -27.89 -19.04
N LEU A 292 -18.53 -28.83 -19.27
CA LEU A 292 -17.55 -28.86 -20.35
C LEU A 292 -17.89 -29.87 -21.45
N SER A 293 -19.11 -30.46 -21.43
CA SER A 293 -19.51 -31.49 -22.40
C SER A 293 -19.45 -31.03 -23.85
N ASP A 294 -19.82 -29.73 -24.08
CA ASP A 294 -19.82 -29.12 -25.40
C ASP A 294 -18.66 -28.10 -25.57
N ALA A 295 -17.67 -28.10 -24.63
CA ALA A 295 -16.56 -27.17 -24.65
C ALA A 295 -15.60 -27.48 -25.80
N THR A 296 -15.34 -26.50 -26.64
CA THR A 296 -14.30 -26.57 -27.67
C THR A 296 -12.99 -26.10 -27.04
N PHE A 297 -11.98 -26.96 -27.08
CA PHE A 297 -10.62 -26.63 -26.64
C PHE A 297 -9.76 -26.34 -27.86
N VAL A 298 -9.03 -25.24 -27.81
CA VAL A 298 -8.17 -24.80 -28.91
C VAL A 298 -6.82 -24.38 -28.35
N ILE A 299 -5.75 -24.74 -29.04
CA ILE A 299 -4.42 -24.17 -28.76
C ILE A 299 -4.46 -22.72 -29.25
N PRO A 300 -4.25 -21.72 -28.37
CA PRO A 300 -4.24 -20.32 -28.75
C PRO A 300 -3.21 -20.07 -29.87
N SER A 301 -3.59 -19.34 -30.90
CA SER A 301 -2.64 -18.90 -31.91
C SER A 301 -1.81 -17.72 -31.40
N GLU A 302 -0.61 -17.53 -31.95
CA GLU A 302 0.21 -16.33 -31.64
C GLU A 302 -0.48 -15.01 -32.04
N THR A 303 -1.60 -15.10 -32.77
CA THR A 303 -2.40 -13.96 -33.21
C THR A 303 -3.63 -13.71 -32.33
N ASP A 304 -3.80 -14.46 -31.25
CA ASP A 304 -4.94 -14.28 -30.34
C ASP A 304 -4.47 -13.64 -29.04
N ILE A 305 -5.25 -12.67 -28.53
CA ILE A 305 -5.07 -12.14 -27.19
C ILE A 305 -5.80 -13.07 -26.22
N THR A 306 -5.08 -13.72 -25.35
CA THR A 306 -5.57 -14.71 -24.38
C THR A 306 -5.79 -14.13 -22.99
N ASP A 307 -5.22 -12.95 -22.69
CA ASP A 307 -5.49 -12.23 -21.45
C ASP A 307 -6.86 -11.55 -21.51
N MET A 308 -7.88 -12.32 -21.14
CA MET A 308 -9.26 -11.87 -21.19
C MET A 308 -9.60 -10.90 -20.05
N ALA A 309 -8.84 -10.92 -18.95
CA ALA A 309 -8.99 -9.94 -17.88
C ALA A 309 -8.57 -8.56 -18.37
N PHE A 310 -7.42 -8.44 -19.04
CA PHE A 310 -6.98 -7.21 -19.70
C PHE A 310 -7.98 -6.73 -20.74
N ILE A 311 -8.43 -7.61 -21.64
CA ILE A 311 -9.40 -7.24 -22.68
C ILE A 311 -10.71 -6.71 -22.09
N GLN A 312 -11.25 -7.35 -21.06
CA GLN A 312 -12.49 -6.90 -20.44
C GLN A 312 -12.33 -5.51 -19.80
N ILE A 313 -11.22 -5.27 -19.14
CA ILE A 313 -10.89 -3.96 -18.55
C ILE A 313 -10.78 -2.89 -19.62
N VAL A 314 -10.13 -3.21 -20.74
CA VAL A 314 -9.96 -2.26 -21.84
C VAL A 314 -11.30 -1.97 -22.52
N GLU A 315 -12.14 -2.99 -22.77
CA GLU A 315 -13.47 -2.80 -23.33
C GLU A 315 -14.34 -1.87 -22.46
N GLU A 316 -14.28 -2.07 -21.13
CA GLU A 316 -15.02 -1.23 -20.19
C GLU A 316 -14.43 0.20 -20.13
N ALA A 317 -13.11 0.33 -20.01
CA ALA A 317 -12.43 1.62 -19.87
C ALA A 317 -12.48 2.48 -21.13
N ALA A 318 -12.35 1.86 -22.30
CA ALA A 318 -12.36 2.55 -23.60
C ALA A 318 -13.73 2.62 -24.25
N GLY A 319 -14.74 1.90 -23.72
CA GLY A 319 -16.10 1.84 -24.28
C GLY A 319 -16.15 1.14 -25.65
N ILE A 320 -15.23 0.22 -25.92
CA ILE A 320 -15.15 -0.57 -27.17
C ILE A 320 -15.71 -1.98 -26.96
N SER A 321 -15.94 -2.70 -28.05
CA SER A 321 -16.37 -4.11 -28.01
C SER A 321 -15.63 -4.90 -29.07
N LEU A 322 -14.76 -5.81 -28.63
CA LEU A 322 -13.93 -6.63 -29.50
C LEU A 322 -14.62 -7.95 -29.84
N THR A 323 -14.56 -8.33 -31.12
CA THR A 323 -15.13 -9.59 -31.57
C THR A 323 -14.30 -10.78 -31.08
N ARG A 324 -14.96 -11.71 -30.40
CA ARG A 324 -14.34 -12.94 -29.91
C ARG A 324 -14.51 -14.09 -30.90
N ASN A 325 -13.53 -14.98 -30.89
CA ASN A 325 -13.62 -16.24 -31.63
C ASN A 325 -14.44 -17.30 -30.85
N ASP A 326 -14.61 -18.48 -31.43
CA ASP A 326 -15.44 -19.56 -30.88
C ASP A 326 -14.95 -20.10 -29.51
N VAL A 327 -13.72 -19.79 -29.13
CA VAL A 327 -13.13 -20.17 -27.84
C VAL A 327 -13.14 -19.05 -26.82
N GLY A 328 -13.65 -17.87 -27.18
CA GLY A 328 -13.81 -16.72 -26.30
C GLY A 328 -12.59 -15.80 -26.22
N THR A 329 -11.51 -16.07 -26.95
CA THR A 329 -10.34 -15.18 -27.06
C THR A 329 -10.57 -14.12 -28.15
N VAL A 330 -9.79 -13.04 -28.14
CA VAL A 330 -9.86 -11.97 -29.15
C VAL A 330 -8.81 -12.21 -30.22
N SER A 331 -9.26 -12.55 -31.43
CA SER A 331 -8.35 -12.67 -32.57
C SER A 331 -8.00 -11.30 -33.15
N LEU A 332 -6.76 -11.15 -33.63
CA LEU A 332 -6.26 -9.91 -34.23
C LEU A 332 -6.78 -9.72 -35.65
N THR A 333 -8.12 -9.65 -35.81
CA THR A 333 -8.75 -9.31 -37.08
C THR A 333 -8.50 -7.85 -37.43
N LYS A 334 -8.70 -7.51 -38.72
CA LYS A 334 -8.55 -6.13 -39.17
C LYS A 334 -9.51 -5.18 -38.44
N GLU A 335 -10.71 -5.66 -38.13
CA GLU A 335 -11.74 -4.94 -37.41
C GLU A 335 -11.33 -4.69 -35.96
N ASN A 336 -10.92 -5.73 -35.23
CA ASN A 336 -10.45 -5.61 -33.83
C ASN A 336 -9.20 -4.70 -33.72
N LEU A 337 -8.25 -4.83 -34.66
CA LEU A 337 -7.07 -3.96 -34.70
C LEU A 337 -7.44 -2.49 -34.98
N ALA A 338 -8.43 -2.25 -35.85
CA ALA A 338 -8.91 -0.89 -36.11
C ALA A 338 -9.61 -0.29 -34.89
N GLU A 339 -10.40 -1.09 -34.17
CA GLU A 339 -11.08 -0.68 -32.93
C GLU A 339 -10.07 -0.34 -31.85
N MET A 340 -9.09 -1.21 -31.58
CA MET A 340 -8.00 -0.95 -30.62
C MET A 340 -7.20 0.30 -30.98
N ALA A 341 -6.85 0.47 -32.27
CA ALA A 341 -6.10 1.63 -32.74
C ALA A 341 -6.91 2.95 -32.72
N SER A 342 -8.24 2.88 -32.55
CA SER A 342 -9.09 4.07 -32.41
C SER A 342 -9.10 4.66 -31.00
N VAL A 343 -8.68 3.90 -30.00
CA VAL A 343 -8.66 4.32 -28.58
C VAL A 343 -7.61 5.41 -28.39
N ALA A 344 -8.04 6.59 -27.94
CA ALA A 344 -7.16 7.72 -27.68
C ALA A 344 -6.79 7.85 -26.20
N GLU A 345 -7.69 7.47 -25.31
CA GLU A 345 -7.52 7.55 -23.86
C GLU A 345 -7.81 6.19 -23.22
N LEU A 346 -6.94 5.74 -22.32
CA LEU A 346 -7.12 4.49 -21.60
C LEU A 346 -6.69 4.66 -20.14
N ASN A 347 -7.66 4.50 -19.24
CA ASN A 347 -7.41 4.46 -17.82
C ASN A 347 -7.67 3.05 -17.29
N ILE A 348 -6.57 2.35 -16.99
CA ILE A 348 -6.54 1.00 -16.43
C ILE A 348 -5.79 0.97 -15.09
N ALA A 349 -5.83 2.09 -14.36
CA ALA A 349 -5.25 2.17 -13.03
C ALA A 349 -5.99 1.31 -12.00
N GLU A 350 -5.26 0.80 -11.00
CA GLU A 350 -5.84 0.04 -9.87
C GLU A 350 -6.59 -1.23 -10.31
N LYS A 351 -6.12 -1.89 -11.37
CA LYS A 351 -6.76 -3.11 -11.91
C LYS A 351 -6.01 -4.40 -11.57
N GLY A 352 -4.89 -4.31 -10.83
CA GLY A 352 -4.09 -5.48 -10.47
C GLY A 352 -3.39 -6.14 -11.65
N LEU A 353 -3.16 -5.40 -12.73
CA LEU A 353 -2.57 -5.93 -13.95
C LEU A 353 -1.07 -6.19 -13.76
N THR A 354 -0.60 -7.30 -14.31
CA THR A 354 0.81 -7.71 -14.30
C THR A 354 1.42 -7.76 -15.69
N ASP A 355 0.58 -7.82 -16.73
CA ASP A 355 0.99 -7.88 -18.14
C ASP A 355 0.12 -6.92 -18.98
N LEU A 356 0.79 -6.12 -19.81
CA LEU A 356 0.18 -5.23 -20.79
C LEU A 356 0.71 -5.50 -22.20
N SER A 357 1.15 -6.72 -22.51
CA SER A 357 1.78 -7.07 -23.80
C SER A 357 0.87 -6.79 -25.02
N ALA A 358 -0.45 -6.82 -24.83
CA ALA A 358 -1.41 -6.48 -25.87
C ALA A 358 -1.58 -4.95 -26.08
N LEU A 359 -1.02 -4.11 -25.22
CA LEU A 359 -1.09 -2.65 -25.35
C LEU A 359 -0.51 -2.13 -26.66
N LYS A 360 0.46 -2.85 -27.25
CA LYS A 360 1.08 -2.54 -28.54
C LYS A 360 0.10 -2.38 -29.71
N TYR A 361 -1.13 -2.90 -29.61
CA TYR A 361 -2.17 -2.76 -30.63
C TYR A 361 -2.99 -1.45 -30.50
N PHE A 362 -2.84 -0.74 -29.39
CA PHE A 362 -3.57 0.51 -29.10
C PHE A 362 -2.79 1.74 -29.62
N THR A 363 -2.37 1.69 -30.87
CA THR A 363 -1.45 2.68 -31.49
C THR A 363 -2.04 4.09 -31.61
N GLY A 364 -3.31 4.29 -31.29
CA GLY A 364 -3.99 5.59 -31.23
C GLY A 364 -3.85 6.34 -29.93
N LEU A 365 -3.35 5.68 -28.86
CA LEU A 365 -3.34 6.24 -27.52
C LEU A 365 -2.54 7.55 -27.46
N GLN A 366 -3.17 8.54 -26.85
CA GLN A 366 -2.61 9.84 -26.48
C GLN A 366 -2.45 9.95 -24.97
N THR A 367 -3.35 9.32 -24.20
CA THR A 367 -3.30 9.29 -22.74
C THR A 367 -3.40 7.85 -22.26
N LEU A 368 -2.42 7.44 -21.44
CA LEU A 368 -2.41 6.15 -20.77
C LEU A 368 -2.20 6.35 -19.28
N ASN A 369 -3.15 5.84 -18.49
CA ASN A 369 -2.96 5.68 -17.04
C ASN A 369 -3.03 4.19 -16.71
N CYS A 370 -1.88 3.59 -16.38
CA CYS A 370 -1.73 2.23 -15.88
C CYS A 370 -1.12 2.17 -14.47
N SER A 371 -1.25 3.26 -13.72
CA SER A 371 -0.73 3.39 -12.36
C SER A 371 -1.39 2.41 -11.38
N ARG A 372 -0.73 2.19 -10.22
CA ARG A 372 -1.25 1.34 -9.15
C ARG A 372 -1.61 -0.07 -9.62
N ASN A 373 -0.71 -0.66 -10.39
CA ASN A 373 -0.77 -2.05 -10.82
C ASN A 373 0.44 -2.83 -10.29
N SER A 374 0.74 -4.00 -10.85
CA SER A 374 1.90 -4.80 -10.45
C SER A 374 2.82 -5.09 -11.63
N LEU A 375 2.97 -4.11 -12.51
CA LEU A 375 3.76 -4.23 -13.72
C LEU A 375 5.25 -4.29 -13.37
N THR A 376 5.96 -5.30 -13.85
CA THR A 376 7.42 -5.41 -13.78
C THR A 376 8.10 -4.92 -15.05
N GLU A 377 7.34 -4.84 -16.16
CA GLU A 377 7.75 -4.31 -17.45
C GLU A 377 6.60 -3.55 -18.10
N LEU A 378 6.90 -2.56 -18.91
CA LEU A 378 5.93 -1.78 -19.66
C LEU A 378 6.52 -1.42 -21.03
N ASP A 379 6.00 -2.04 -22.09
CA ASP A 379 6.37 -1.73 -23.47
C ASP A 379 5.38 -0.73 -24.08
N VAL A 380 5.81 0.52 -24.20
CA VAL A 380 5.05 1.59 -24.86
C VAL A 380 5.59 1.92 -26.25
N SER A 381 6.55 1.15 -26.78
CA SER A 381 7.29 1.46 -28.02
C SER A 381 6.39 1.72 -29.23
N ALA A 382 5.22 1.06 -29.32
CA ALA A 382 4.24 1.24 -30.37
C ALA A 382 3.33 2.47 -30.19
N LEU A 383 3.30 3.09 -29.00
CA LEU A 383 2.39 4.16 -28.62
C LEU A 383 2.98 5.55 -28.92
N THR A 384 3.35 5.78 -30.17
CA THR A 384 4.08 6.99 -30.60
C THR A 384 3.29 8.30 -30.53
N LYS A 385 1.99 8.22 -30.23
CA LYS A 385 1.11 9.39 -30.08
C LYS A 385 0.90 9.80 -28.63
N LEU A 386 1.52 9.11 -27.65
CA LEU A 386 1.36 9.45 -26.25
C LEU A 386 1.81 10.88 -25.96
N GLU A 387 0.91 11.63 -25.34
CA GLU A 387 1.10 12.96 -24.79
C GLU A 387 1.16 12.93 -23.25
N SER A 388 0.46 11.98 -22.61
CA SER A 388 0.48 11.78 -21.16
C SER A 388 0.59 10.28 -20.85
N LEU A 389 1.55 9.95 -19.96
CA LEU A 389 1.78 8.61 -19.44
C LEU A 389 1.87 8.65 -17.93
N SER A 390 0.95 7.95 -17.25
CA SER A 390 1.02 7.72 -15.81
C SER A 390 1.17 6.22 -15.55
N CYS A 391 2.30 5.82 -14.98
CA CYS A 391 2.64 4.44 -14.61
C CYS A 391 3.17 4.33 -13.17
N TYR A 392 2.82 5.31 -12.31
CA TYR A 392 3.26 5.36 -10.93
C TYR A 392 2.72 4.17 -10.11
N LEU A 393 3.37 3.88 -8.98
CA LEU A 393 3.02 2.75 -8.11
C LEU A 393 2.92 1.43 -8.88
N ASN A 394 4.05 1.04 -9.47
CA ASN A 394 4.27 -0.27 -10.11
C ASN A 394 5.61 -0.87 -9.64
N LYS A 395 6.13 -1.87 -10.34
CA LYS A 395 7.41 -2.54 -10.03
C LYS A 395 8.38 -2.47 -11.20
N LEU A 396 8.30 -1.41 -11.99
CA LEU A 396 9.12 -1.24 -13.18
C LEU A 396 10.59 -1.05 -12.80
N THR A 397 11.47 -1.90 -13.33
CA THR A 397 12.92 -1.76 -13.16
C THR A 397 13.58 -0.99 -14.30
N ALA A 398 12.87 -0.82 -15.40
CA ALA A 398 13.26 -0.01 -16.56
C ALA A 398 12.01 0.55 -17.25
N LEU A 399 12.15 1.71 -17.87
CA LEU A 399 11.11 2.33 -18.69
C LEU A 399 11.78 2.98 -19.90
N ASP A 400 11.42 2.52 -21.11
CA ASP A 400 11.87 3.10 -22.36
C ASP A 400 10.76 3.94 -22.99
N VAL A 401 10.94 5.26 -22.96
CA VAL A 401 10.05 6.24 -23.58
C VAL A 401 10.65 6.90 -24.82
N SER A 402 11.72 6.33 -25.37
CA SER A 402 12.51 6.94 -26.47
C SER A 402 11.67 7.27 -27.72
N ASN A 403 10.59 6.53 -27.96
CA ASN A 403 9.65 6.72 -29.08
C ASN A 403 8.51 7.68 -28.78
N GLN A 404 8.29 8.07 -27.51
CA GLN A 404 7.16 8.92 -27.10
C GLN A 404 7.57 10.41 -27.13
N THR A 405 7.96 10.87 -28.30
CA THR A 405 8.49 12.25 -28.50
C THR A 405 7.43 13.37 -28.34
N LEU A 406 6.14 13.01 -28.20
CA LEU A 406 5.03 13.95 -28.00
C LEU A 406 4.67 14.10 -26.53
N LEU A 407 5.32 13.37 -25.60
CA LEU A 407 5.02 13.45 -24.16
C LEU A 407 5.18 14.87 -23.64
N LYS A 408 4.16 15.27 -22.89
CA LYS A 408 4.06 16.53 -22.14
C LYS A 408 4.07 16.28 -20.65
N ASP A 409 3.56 15.11 -20.26
CA ASP A 409 3.29 14.72 -18.89
C ASP A 409 3.72 13.27 -18.70
N LEU A 410 4.68 13.04 -17.80
CA LEU A 410 5.21 11.73 -17.47
C LEU A 410 5.28 11.57 -15.96
N ASP A 411 4.47 10.65 -15.43
CA ASP A 411 4.49 10.22 -14.05
C ASP A 411 4.90 8.74 -13.99
N CYS A 412 6.14 8.49 -13.58
CA CYS A 412 6.71 7.17 -13.36
C CYS A 412 7.22 6.98 -11.92
N SER A 413 6.66 7.77 -11.00
CA SER A 413 6.99 7.72 -9.57
C SER A 413 6.66 6.35 -8.95
N ASP A 414 7.22 6.10 -7.76
CA ASP A 414 6.91 4.88 -7.00
C ASP A 414 7.16 3.59 -7.83
N ASN A 415 8.39 3.46 -8.34
CA ASN A 415 8.85 2.32 -9.11
C ASN A 415 10.25 1.87 -8.65
N GLN A 416 10.92 1.02 -9.42
CA GLN A 416 12.26 0.51 -9.11
C GLN A 416 13.27 0.90 -10.19
N LEU A 417 13.05 2.06 -10.84
CA LEU A 417 13.89 2.51 -11.96
C LEU A 417 15.29 2.88 -11.46
N THR A 418 16.31 2.29 -12.07
CA THR A 418 17.72 2.62 -11.78
C THR A 418 18.31 3.64 -12.75
N ALA A 419 17.64 3.86 -13.89
CA ALA A 419 17.96 4.86 -14.90
C ALA A 419 16.68 5.28 -15.64
N LEU A 420 16.65 6.54 -16.08
CA LEU A 420 15.56 7.10 -16.90
C LEU A 420 16.18 8.03 -17.96
N ASP A 421 15.97 7.73 -19.25
CA ASP A 421 16.37 8.61 -20.34
C ASP A 421 15.15 9.34 -20.94
N VAL A 422 15.05 10.62 -20.66
CA VAL A 422 14.00 11.52 -21.16
C VAL A 422 14.57 12.52 -22.18
N SER A 423 15.73 12.23 -22.76
CA SER A 423 16.45 13.17 -23.65
C SER A 423 15.74 13.46 -24.98
N ASN A 424 14.77 12.63 -25.37
CA ASN A 424 13.94 12.81 -26.58
C ASN A 424 12.61 13.50 -26.30
N GLN A 425 12.18 13.63 -25.03
CA GLN A 425 10.90 14.18 -24.62
C GLN A 425 10.98 15.70 -24.43
N THR A 426 11.49 16.40 -25.44
CA THR A 426 11.77 17.86 -25.36
C THR A 426 10.52 18.73 -25.18
N GLY A 427 9.32 18.14 -25.32
CA GLY A 427 8.03 18.78 -25.08
C GLY A 427 7.48 18.60 -23.67
N LEU A 428 8.19 17.88 -22.75
CA LEU A 428 7.74 17.68 -21.38
C LEU A 428 7.58 19.03 -20.66
N THR A 429 6.42 19.15 -19.99
CA THR A 429 6.08 20.25 -19.08
C THR A 429 6.04 19.78 -17.64
N ASP A 430 5.71 18.51 -17.42
CA ASP A 430 5.57 17.91 -16.11
C ASP A 430 6.30 16.55 -16.09
N LEU A 431 7.21 16.37 -15.13
CA LEU A 431 7.95 15.13 -14.92
C LEU A 431 7.96 14.78 -13.44
N ASP A 432 7.32 13.66 -13.10
CA ASP A 432 7.43 13.01 -11.81
C ASP A 432 8.15 11.66 -11.97
N CYS A 433 9.34 11.56 -11.40
CA CYS A 433 10.14 10.34 -11.32
C CYS A 433 10.60 10.08 -9.87
N SER A 434 9.86 10.62 -8.91
CA SER A 434 10.10 10.45 -7.47
C SER A 434 10.00 8.98 -7.04
N GLU A 435 10.49 8.67 -5.84
CA GLU A 435 10.41 7.35 -5.23
C GLU A 435 10.92 6.23 -6.18
N ASN A 436 12.17 6.40 -6.66
CA ASN A 436 12.85 5.46 -7.53
C ASN A 436 14.30 5.19 -7.05
N GLN A 437 15.13 4.55 -7.85
CA GLN A 437 16.52 4.23 -7.53
C GLN A 437 17.50 4.95 -8.48
N LEU A 438 17.12 6.13 -8.99
CA LEU A 438 17.91 6.87 -9.97
C LEU A 438 19.20 7.41 -9.33
N THR A 439 20.34 7.09 -9.93
CA THR A 439 21.65 7.63 -9.50
C THR A 439 22.08 8.85 -10.30
N ALA A 440 21.45 9.09 -11.44
CA ALA A 440 21.64 10.26 -12.31
C ALA A 440 20.35 10.54 -13.09
N LEU A 441 20.07 11.81 -13.34
CA LEU A 441 18.94 12.27 -14.16
C LEU A 441 19.39 13.42 -15.06
N ASN A 442 19.22 13.29 -16.37
CA ASN A 442 19.58 14.31 -17.34
C ASN A 442 18.35 15.01 -17.92
N VAL A 443 18.04 16.17 -17.40
CA VAL A 443 16.92 17.02 -17.81
C VAL A 443 17.35 18.22 -18.67
N SER A 444 18.61 18.27 -19.11
CA SER A 444 19.20 19.45 -19.76
C SER A 444 18.54 19.87 -21.08
N LYS A 445 17.79 18.97 -21.74
CA LYS A 445 17.05 19.27 -22.97
C LYS A 445 15.57 19.65 -22.74
N LEU A 446 15.05 19.48 -21.51
CA LEU A 446 13.65 19.69 -21.17
C LEU A 446 13.33 21.17 -20.87
N THR A 447 13.68 22.06 -21.78
CA THR A 447 13.60 23.51 -21.57
C THR A 447 12.18 24.05 -21.37
N GLY A 448 11.16 23.25 -21.69
CA GLY A 448 9.74 23.54 -21.47
C GLY A 448 9.20 23.12 -20.10
N LEU A 449 10.01 22.45 -19.28
CA LEU A 449 9.59 21.88 -18.01
C LEU A 449 9.17 23.00 -17.04
N THR A 450 7.99 22.84 -16.43
CA THR A 450 7.43 23.75 -15.43
C THR A 450 7.39 23.11 -14.04
N ASP A 451 7.22 21.80 -13.98
CA ASP A 451 7.13 21.02 -12.76
C ASP A 451 8.06 19.81 -12.85
N LEU A 452 8.96 19.66 -11.87
CA LEU A 452 9.90 18.55 -11.77
C LEU A 452 9.88 18.00 -10.34
N ASP A 453 9.47 16.75 -10.20
CA ASP A 453 9.66 15.96 -9.00
C ASP A 453 10.63 14.82 -9.28
N CYS A 454 11.78 14.82 -8.61
CA CYS A 454 12.78 13.77 -8.63
C CYS A 454 13.20 13.40 -7.19
N SER A 455 12.32 13.65 -6.22
CA SER A 455 12.54 13.36 -4.82
C SER A 455 12.68 11.85 -4.57
N GLU A 456 13.17 11.47 -3.39
CA GLU A 456 13.33 10.08 -2.96
C GLU A 456 14.08 9.21 -4.00
N ASN A 457 15.27 9.67 -4.39
CA ASN A 457 16.15 8.99 -5.32
C ASN A 457 17.59 8.91 -4.76
N GLN A 458 18.58 8.55 -5.57
CA GLN A 458 19.99 8.45 -5.18
C GLN A 458 20.86 9.44 -5.96
N LEU A 459 20.29 10.58 -6.35
CA LEU A 459 20.98 11.57 -7.18
C LEU A 459 22.12 12.24 -6.40
N THR A 460 23.33 12.22 -6.94
CA THR A 460 24.48 12.92 -6.35
C THR A 460 24.74 14.29 -6.97
N ALA A 461 24.15 14.56 -8.13
CA ALA A 461 24.16 15.83 -8.84
C ALA A 461 22.88 15.99 -9.67
N LEU A 462 22.40 17.21 -9.82
CA LEU A 462 21.26 17.56 -10.66
C LEU A 462 21.54 18.90 -11.37
N ASP A 463 21.63 18.87 -12.71
CA ASP A 463 21.81 20.07 -13.53
C ASP A 463 20.46 20.55 -14.09
N VAL A 464 19.90 21.54 -13.46
CA VAL A 464 18.66 22.21 -13.84
C VAL A 464 18.89 23.55 -14.56
N SER A 465 20.13 23.90 -14.88
CA SER A 465 20.55 25.22 -15.36
C SER A 465 19.85 25.71 -16.65
N ASN A 466 19.27 24.80 -17.44
CA ASN A 466 18.51 25.10 -18.66
C ASN A 466 16.99 25.20 -18.44
N LEU A 467 16.48 24.86 -17.25
CA LEU A 467 15.04 24.81 -16.95
C LEU A 467 14.52 26.19 -16.48
N THR A 468 14.71 27.20 -17.30
CA THR A 468 14.41 28.59 -16.94
C THR A 468 12.92 28.88 -16.74
N GLY A 469 12.04 27.97 -17.20
CA GLY A 469 10.58 28.04 -17.04
C GLY A 469 10.05 27.34 -15.81
N LEU A 470 10.92 26.69 -15.01
CA LEU A 470 10.51 25.87 -13.88
C LEU A 470 9.81 26.72 -12.80
N LYS A 471 8.69 26.20 -12.30
CA LYS A 471 7.86 26.79 -11.25
C LYS A 471 7.92 25.99 -9.98
N LYS A 472 7.97 24.66 -10.10
CA LYS A 472 8.09 23.75 -8.97
C LYS A 472 9.26 22.82 -9.18
N LEU A 473 10.07 22.66 -8.15
CA LEU A 473 11.17 21.72 -8.08
C LEU A 473 11.12 21.01 -6.73
N ASP A 474 10.90 19.70 -6.79
CA ASP A 474 11.16 18.82 -5.67
C ASP A 474 12.34 17.89 -6.01
N CYS A 475 13.42 18.02 -5.27
CA CYS A 475 14.61 17.17 -5.34
C CYS A 475 15.02 16.69 -3.93
N SER A 476 14.06 16.68 -3.01
CA SER A 476 14.25 16.23 -1.63
C SER A 476 14.66 14.76 -1.56
N TYR A 477 15.16 14.33 -0.40
CA TYR A 477 15.56 12.92 -0.17
C TYR A 477 16.50 12.39 -1.27
N ASN A 478 17.62 13.10 -1.51
CA ASN A 478 18.66 12.72 -2.45
C ASN A 478 20.06 12.85 -1.80
N GLN A 479 21.12 12.80 -2.58
CA GLN A 479 22.51 12.91 -2.11
C GLN A 479 23.20 14.13 -2.72
N LEU A 480 22.43 15.20 -3.02
CA LEU A 480 22.95 16.40 -3.69
C LEU A 480 23.90 17.17 -2.76
N THR A 481 25.09 17.47 -3.24
CA THR A 481 26.08 18.31 -2.53
C THR A 481 26.06 19.77 -2.97
N ALA A 482 25.43 20.07 -4.10
CA ALA A 482 25.23 21.40 -4.67
C ALA A 482 23.96 21.43 -5.52
N LEU A 483 23.28 22.58 -5.54
CA LEU A 483 22.11 22.86 -6.37
C LEU A 483 22.18 24.31 -6.85
N ASP A 484 22.16 24.52 -8.18
CA ASP A 484 22.15 25.86 -8.78
C ASP A 484 20.77 26.17 -9.38
N VAL A 485 19.99 26.94 -8.68
CA VAL A 485 18.67 27.43 -9.11
C VAL A 485 18.69 28.85 -9.67
N SER A 486 19.86 29.48 -9.83
CA SER A 486 20.05 30.89 -10.12
C SER A 486 19.30 31.40 -11.37
N LYS A 487 19.03 30.53 -12.36
CA LYS A 487 18.32 30.88 -13.60
C LYS A 487 16.80 30.66 -13.55
N MET A 488 16.28 30.02 -12.50
CA MET A 488 14.85 29.71 -12.36
C MET A 488 14.09 30.83 -11.68
N THR A 489 14.08 32.01 -12.29
CA THR A 489 13.45 33.22 -11.70
C THR A 489 11.93 33.14 -11.58
N GLY A 490 11.31 32.11 -12.19
CA GLY A 490 9.88 31.80 -12.11
C GLY A 490 9.50 30.84 -11.00
N LEU A 491 10.47 30.34 -10.23
CA LEU A 491 10.24 29.31 -9.21
C LEU A 491 9.34 29.84 -8.09
N THR A 492 8.29 29.11 -7.78
CA THR A 492 7.30 29.38 -6.74
C THR A 492 7.42 28.43 -5.56
N ASP A 493 7.84 27.19 -5.83
CA ASP A 493 7.95 26.12 -4.85
C ASP A 493 9.29 25.41 -5.05
N LEU A 494 10.08 25.31 -3.98
CA LEU A 494 11.36 24.60 -3.96
C LEU A 494 11.45 23.73 -2.73
N ASP A 495 11.50 22.40 -2.94
CA ASP A 495 11.90 21.44 -1.93
C ASP A 495 13.26 20.83 -2.31
N CYS A 496 14.27 21.06 -1.50
CA CYS A 496 15.60 20.46 -1.59
C CYS A 496 16.04 19.89 -0.24
N SER A 497 15.07 19.57 0.62
CA SER A 497 15.29 18.98 1.94
C SER A 497 15.96 17.60 1.85
N GLU A 498 16.45 17.09 2.98
CA GLU A 498 17.07 15.75 3.07
C GLU A 498 18.16 15.52 2.01
N ASN A 499 19.13 16.45 1.94
CA ASN A 499 20.26 16.42 1.02
C ASN A 499 21.59 16.72 1.76
N GLN A 500 22.65 16.97 1.04
CA GLN A 500 23.98 17.27 1.60
C GLN A 500 24.47 18.67 1.19
N LEU A 501 23.53 19.59 0.97
CA LEU A 501 23.84 20.95 0.50
C LEU A 501 24.58 21.73 1.58
N THR A 502 25.75 22.28 1.23
CA THR A 502 26.52 23.17 2.12
C THR A 502 26.24 24.63 1.87
N LYS A 503 25.63 24.95 0.73
CA LYS A 503 25.22 26.30 0.29
C LYS A 503 23.98 26.20 -0.57
N LEU A 504 23.11 27.19 -0.46
CA LEU A 504 21.94 27.38 -1.31
C LEU A 504 21.79 28.88 -1.58
N ASP A 505 21.81 29.26 -2.86
CA ASP A 505 21.60 30.64 -3.29
C ASP A 505 20.21 30.76 -3.96
N VAL A 506 19.29 31.41 -3.25
CA VAL A 506 17.92 31.68 -3.69
C VAL A 506 17.66 33.17 -3.92
N SER A 507 18.71 33.96 -4.05
CA SER A 507 18.62 35.45 -4.15
C SER A 507 17.84 35.94 -5.38
N ASN A 508 17.76 35.12 -6.45
CA ASN A 508 17.04 35.46 -7.68
C ASN A 508 15.59 34.89 -7.73
N GLN A 509 15.18 34.08 -6.77
CA GLN A 509 13.87 33.38 -6.76
C GLN A 509 12.79 34.26 -6.10
N THR A 510 12.63 35.48 -6.56
CA THR A 510 11.76 36.53 -5.94
C THR A 510 10.26 36.17 -5.94
N LEU A 511 9.84 35.14 -6.70
CA LEU A 511 8.45 34.65 -6.73
C LEU A 511 8.22 33.47 -5.79
N LEU A 512 9.25 32.99 -5.07
CA LEU A 512 9.18 31.82 -4.20
C LEU A 512 8.17 32.06 -3.06
N LYS A 513 7.31 31.09 -2.86
CA LYS A 513 6.27 31.07 -1.82
C LYS A 513 6.51 29.98 -0.78
N ASP A 514 7.00 28.84 -1.22
CA ASP A 514 7.35 27.70 -0.38
C ASP A 514 8.82 27.34 -0.61
N LEU A 515 9.60 27.34 0.47
CA LEU A 515 10.99 26.92 0.48
C LEU A 515 11.17 25.90 1.60
N ASP A 516 11.49 24.67 1.21
CA ASP A 516 11.97 23.62 2.10
C ASP A 516 13.43 23.28 1.77
N CYS A 517 14.32 23.56 2.71
CA CYS A 517 15.74 23.22 2.64
C CYS A 517 16.21 22.55 3.95
N ALA A 518 15.26 21.96 4.69
CA ALA A 518 15.54 21.26 5.92
C ALA A 518 16.49 20.06 5.71
N HIS A 519 17.09 19.59 6.80
CA HIS A 519 17.97 18.41 6.78
C HIS A 519 19.07 18.50 5.73
N ASN A 520 19.88 19.57 5.84
CA ASN A 520 21.03 19.84 4.98
C ASN A 520 22.26 20.26 5.83
N GLN A 521 23.29 20.78 5.21
CA GLN A 521 24.51 21.22 5.88
C GLN A 521 24.75 22.74 5.69
N LEU A 522 23.67 23.52 5.53
CA LEU A 522 23.76 24.96 5.25
C LEU A 522 24.37 25.70 6.43
N THR A 523 25.39 26.50 6.15
CA THR A 523 26.05 27.37 7.14
C THR A 523 25.59 28.81 7.05
N ALA A 524 24.88 29.19 6.00
CA ALA A 524 24.21 30.46 5.78
C ALA A 524 23.03 30.30 4.83
N LEU A 525 21.98 31.12 5.01
CA LEU A 525 20.83 31.18 4.13
C LEU A 525 20.37 32.64 4.05
N ASP A 526 20.38 33.21 2.84
CA ASP A 526 19.88 34.56 2.58
C ASP A 526 18.52 34.49 1.88
N VAL A 527 17.47 34.87 2.59
CA VAL A 527 16.08 34.89 2.12
C VAL A 527 15.54 36.33 1.97
N SER A 528 16.38 37.33 2.09
CA SER A 528 15.99 38.76 2.18
C SER A 528 15.21 39.28 0.97
N ASN A 529 15.41 38.68 -0.22
CA ASN A 529 14.71 39.04 -1.45
C ASN A 529 13.38 38.30 -1.69
N LEU A 530 13.04 37.33 -0.84
CA LEU A 530 11.88 36.44 -1.03
C LEU A 530 10.59 37.05 -0.46
N THR A 531 10.24 38.26 -0.89
CA THR A 531 9.16 39.07 -0.31
C THR A 531 7.77 38.40 -0.35
N GLY A 532 7.60 37.40 -1.21
CA GLY A 532 6.37 36.59 -1.35
C GLY A 532 6.37 35.27 -0.55
N LEU A 533 7.45 34.97 0.19
CA LEU A 533 7.61 33.69 0.89
C LEU A 533 6.57 33.55 1.99
N GLU A 534 5.80 32.46 1.92
CA GLU A 534 4.74 32.13 2.87
C GLU A 534 5.15 31.01 3.84
N LYS A 535 5.95 30.06 3.37
CA LYS A 535 6.48 28.95 4.16
C LYS A 535 7.99 28.86 3.98
N LEU A 536 8.69 28.76 5.12
CA LEU A 536 10.13 28.48 5.18
C LEU A 536 10.38 27.32 6.15
N ASP A 537 10.93 26.24 5.63
CA ASP A 537 11.52 25.18 6.43
C ASP A 537 13.03 25.13 6.16
N CYS A 538 13.81 25.40 7.19
CA CYS A 538 15.27 25.34 7.17
C CYS A 538 15.79 24.57 8.41
N ALA A 539 14.94 23.71 8.97
CA ALA A 539 15.28 22.89 10.12
C ALA A 539 16.48 21.97 9.84
N ASP A 540 17.12 21.50 10.90
CA ASP A 540 18.28 20.61 10.84
C ASP A 540 19.33 21.04 9.81
N ASN A 541 19.94 22.19 10.10
CA ASN A 541 21.03 22.79 9.36
C ASN A 541 22.13 23.29 10.32
N GLN A 542 23.07 24.07 9.82
CA GLN A 542 24.16 24.62 10.64
C GLN A 542 24.12 26.17 10.74
N LEU A 543 22.92 26.74 10.62
CA LEU A 543 22.72 28.18 10.57
C LEU A 543 23.02 28.84 11.93
N PRO A 544 24.01 29.75 12.03
CA PRO A 544 24.30 30.48 13.26
C PRO A 544 23.33 31.64 13.52
N ALA A 545 22.65 32.13 12.48
CA ALA A 545 21.65 33.16 12.50
C ALA A 545 20.74 33.04 11.27
N LEU A 546 19.54 33.57 11.35
CA LEU A 546 18.58 33.68 10.25
C LEU A 546 18.01 35.09 10.25
N ASP A 547 18.24 35.83 9.16
CA ASP A 547 17.66 37.16 8.97
C ASP A 547 16.36 37.03 8.17
N LEU A 548 15.25 37.33 8.83
CA LEU A 548 13.91 37.27 8.25
C LEU A 548 13.42 38.64 7.71
N ASN A 549 14.22 39.72 7.85
CA ASN A 549 13.84 41.03 7.34
C ASN A 549 13.51 40.96 5.84
N GLY A 550 12.37 41.55 5.46
CA GLY A 550 11.91 41.51 4.06
C GLY A 550 10.92 40.42 3.71
N LEU A 551 10.44 39.62 4.69
CA LEU A 551 9.48 38.51 4.47
C LEU A 551 8.08 38.83 5.04
N PRO A 552 7.36 39.86 4.58
CA PRO A 552 6.08 40.28 5.17
C PRO A 552 4.96 39.26 4.98
N ALA A 553 5.11 38.30 4.03
CA ALA A 553 4.12 37.27 3.70
C ALA A 553 4.28 35.98 4.53
N LEU A 554 5.36 35.88 5.34
CA LEU A 554 5.70 34.65 6.03
C LEU A 554 4.63 34.25 7.04
N LYS A 555 4.14 32.99 6.93
CA LYS A 555 3.08 32.41 7.74
C LYS A 555 3.57 31.21 8.57
N ASN A 556 4.42 30.38 7.99
CA ASN A 556 4.99 29.20 8.63
C ASN A 556 6.51 29.29 8.62
N LEU A 557 7.13 29.05 9.76
CA LEU A 557 8.57 28.98 9.91
C LEU A 557 8.95 27.75 10.72
N ASP A 558 9.80 26.89 10.16
CA ASP A 558 10.56 25.92 10.92
C ASP A 558 12.06 26.21 10.75
N CYS A 559 12.72 26.53 11.82
CA CYS A 559 14.17 26.75 11.88
C CYS A 559 14.78 26.01 13.09
N SER A 560 14.10 24.97 13.55
CA SER A 560 14.58 24.11 14.62
C SER A 560 15.87 23.38 14.23
N GLU A 561 16.55 22.80 15.21
CA GLU A 561 17.75 21.98 15.00
C GLU A 561 18.87 22.69 14.21
N ASN A 562 19.11 23.97 14.53
CA ASN A 562 20.17 24.80 13.98
C ASN A 562 21.21 25.22 15.05
N ARG A 563 22.00 26.27 14.79
CA ARG A 563 23.03 26.78 15.72
C ARG A 563 22.74 28.20 16.21
N MET A 564 21.50 28.65 16.09
CA MET A 564 21.11 30.00 16.43
C MET A 564 21.12 30.25 17.95
N SER A 565 21.40 31.50 18.34
CA SER A 565 21.30 31.94 19.74
C SER A 565 20.14 32.92 19.97
N SER A 566 19.63 33.53 18.89
CA SER A 566 18.50 34.47 18.94
C SER A 566 17.75 34.43 17.63
N LEU A 567 16.45 34.71 17.71
CA LEU A 567 15.54 34.87 16.57
C LEU A 567 14.56 35.99 16.91
N ASP A 568 14.44 36.98 16.05
CA ASP A 568 13.46 38.07 16.19
C ASP A 568 12.34 37.87 15.18
N ILE A 569 11.12 37.66 15.68
CA ILE A 569 9.91 37.54 14.88
C ILE A 569 8.87 38.60 15.24
N SER A 570 9.28 39.68 15.95
CA SER A 570 8.36 40.71 16.42
C SER A 570 7.70 41.52 15.29
N GLU A 571 8.31 41.59 14.12
CA GLU A 571 7.77 42.27 12.94
C GLU A 571 6.75 41.43 12.15
N PHE A 572 6.64 40.09 12.43
CA PHE A 572 5.90 39.11 11.60
C PHE A 572 4.50 38.87 12.15
N LEU A 573 3.57 39.77 11.92
CA LEU A 573 2.20 39.69 12.43
C LEU A 573 1.35 38.60 11.76
N ASN A 574 1.78 38.07 10.60
CA ASN A 574 1.08 37.05 9.86
C ASN A 574 1.55 35.62 10.20
N LEU A 575 2.62 35.45 10.98
CA LEU A 575 3.07 34.17 11.44
C LEU A 575 2.02 33.51 12.34
N TYR A 576 1.61 32.27 12.01
CA TYR A 576 0.74 31.47 12.85
C TYR A 576 1.37 30.15 13.32
N ARG A 577 2.53 29.77 12.75
CA ARG A 577 3.29 28.59 13.19
C ARG A 577 4.78 28.90 13.18
N VAL A 578 5.44 28.66 14.32
CA VAL A 578 6.90 28.79 14.45
C VAL A 578 7.44 27.60 15.23
N LYS A 579 8.39 26.88 14.63
CA LYS A 579 9.23 25.90 15.31
C LYS A 579 10.68 26.39 15.28
N CYS A 580 11.33 26.46 16.44
CA CYS A 580 12.69 27.01 16.57
C CYS A 580 13.49 26.37 17.71
N GLY A 581 13.03 25.25 18.26
CA GLY A 581 13.70 24.53 19.36
C GLY A 581 14.94 23.75 18.94
N LYS A 582 15.51 23.02 19.88
CA LYS A 582 16.66 22.10 19.70
C LYS A 582 17.89 22.74 19.02
N GLN A 583 18.19 24.01 19.35
CA GLN A 583 19.41 24.64 18.82
C GLN A 583 20.65 23.99 19.40
N THR A 584 21.67 23.74 18.59
CA THR A 584 22.94 23.11 19.00
C THR A 584 24.08 24.14 19.02
N ALA A 585 25.15 23.84 19.75
CA ALA A 585 26.40 24.59 19.70
C ALA A 585 27.56 23.60 19.68
N ASP A 586 28.74 24.02 19.26
CA ASP A 586 29.94 23.19 19.10
C ASP A 586 30.12 22.20 20.26
N GLY A 587 29.74 20.93 20.04
CA GLY A 587 29.85 19.84 21.02
C GLY A 587 28.82 19.86 22.17
N VAL A 588 27.82 20.74 22.13
CA VAL A 588 26.72 20.81 23.13
C VAL A 588 25.42 20.38 22.44
N THR A 589 24.73 19.43 23.03
CA THR A 589 23.50 18.81 22.48
C THR A 589 22.26 19.71 22.55
N SER A 590 22.31 20.83 23.28
CA SER A 590 21.22 21.79 23.39
C SER A 590 21.77 23.19 23.68
N ARG A 591 21.24 24.18 22.99
CA ARG A 591 21.55 25.59 23.18
C ARG A 591 20.24 26.36 23.36
N THR A 592 20.17 27.18 24.38
CA THR A 592 19.02 28.06 24.60
C THR A 592 18.91 29.11 23.51
N LEU A 593 17.78 29.17 22.82
CA LEU A 593 17.44 30.22 21.86
C LEU A 593 16.69 31.36 22.56
N THR A 594 17.08 32.59 22.30
CA THR A 594 16.30 33.79 22.70
C THR A 594 15.36 34.15 21.57
N LEU A 595 14.04 33.94 21.79
CA LEU A 595 12.99 34.30 20.83
C LEU A 595 12.38 35.65 21.20
N THR A 596 12.43 36.62 20.30
CA THR A 596 11.81 37.94 20.44
C THR A 596 10.48 37.98 19.71
N LEU A 597 9.40 38.28 20.43
CA LEU A 597 8.02 38.33 19.89
C LEU A 597 7.19 39.39 20.62
N THR A 598 6.10 39.82 20.03
CA THR A 598 5.13 40.70 20.67
C THR A 598 4.23 39.97 21.68
N ALA A 599 3.59 40.77 22.56
CA ALA A 599 2.59 40.20 23.49
C ALA A 599 1.40 39.59 22.75
N VAL A 600 1.03 40.10 21.58
CA VAL A 600 -0.07 39.56 20.73
C VAL A 600 0.33 38.21 20.15
N GLN A 601 1.51 38.05 19.64
CA GLN A 601 2.02 36.76 19.12
C GLN A 601 2.06 35.69 20.21
N LYS A 602 2.51 36.07 21.41
CA LYS A 602 2.53 35.16 22.57
C LYS A 602 1.11 34.75 22.99
N ALA A 603 0.16 35.67 23.01
CA ALA A 603 -1.23 35.41 23.41
C ALA A 603 -2.01 34.63 22.32
N GLY A 604 -1.67 34.84 21.04
CA GLY A 604 -2.33 34.19 19.89
C GLY A 604 -1.93 32.74 19.65
N GLY A 605 -0.98 32.19 20.44
CA GLY A 605 -0.54 30.80 20.30
C GLY A 605 0.27 30.52 19.02
N VAL A 606 0.88 31.55 18.44
CA VAL A 606 1.78 31.42 17.27
C VAL A 606 2.95 30.49 17.57
N PHE A 607 3.35 30.45 18.84
CA PHE A 607 4.44 29.63 19.34
C PHE A 607 3.88 28.47 20.17
N ASP A 608 4.09 27.25 19.72
CA ASP A 608 3.74 26.03 20.47
C ASP A 608 4.90 25.63 21.39
N ALA A 609 4.84 26.10 22.63
CA ALA A 609 5.84 25.77 23.65
C ALA A 609 5.75 24.31 24.14
N SER A 610 4.66 23.61 23.81
CA SER A 610 4.43 22.22 24.26
C SER A 610 5.03 21.18 23.30
N SER A 611 5.43 21.57 22.07
CA SER A 611 6.02 20.65 21.11
C SER A 611 7.46 20.27 21.53
N GLU A 612 7.85 19.04 21.30
CA GLU A 612 9.23 18.58 21.55
C GLU A 612 10.29 19.35 20.71
N TYR A 613 9.86 20.01 19.64
CA TYR A 613 10.69 20.85 18.76
C TYR A 613 11.02 22.22 19.36
N ASN A 614 10.37 22.62 20.44
CA ASN A 614 10.57 23.93 21.10
C ASN A 614 11.25 23.81 22.49
N VAL A 615 11.94 22.70 22.75
CA VAL A 615 12.71 22.53 23.98
C VAL A 615 13.87 23.54 24.03
N ASP A 616 14.10 24.14 25.22
CA ASP A 616 15.17 25.10 25.49
C ASP A 616 15.03 26.49 24.84
N VAL A 617 13.81 26.99 24.65
CA VAL A 617 13.58 28.33 24.16
C VAL A 617 13.30 29.34 25.30
N ASN A 618 14.09 30.38 25.41
CA ASN A 618 13.81 31.54 26.27
C ASN A 618 13.01 32.60 25.50
N LEU A 619 11.83 32.96 26.01
CA LEU A 619 10.97 33.97 25.39
C LEU A 619 11.34 35.38 25.88
N ASN A 620 11.69 36.28 24.94
CA ASN A 620 11.84 37.68 25.19
C ASN A 620 10.67 38.46 24.54
N VAL A 621 9.77 39.03 25.33
CA VAL A 621 8.58 39.74 24.84
C VAL A 621 8.89 41.21 24.70
N VAL A 622 8.80 41.75 23.49
CA VAL A 622 9.02 43.16 23.17
C VAL A 622 7.69 43.91 23.32
N GLY A 623 7.73 45.08 23.95
CA GLY A 623 6.58 45.99 24.04
C GLY A 623 5.54 45.56 25.09
N GLN A 624 5.94 45.49 26.34
CA GLN A 624 5.00 45.45 27.47
C GLN A 624 4.36 46.80 27.70
#